data_fcd71ac8b2e52115fd3aea6680b70fec
#
_entry.id   fcd71ac8b2e52115fd3aea6680b70fec
#
_cell.length_a   1.000
_cell.length_b   1.000
_cell.length_c   1.000
_cell.angle_alpha   90.00
_cell.angle_beta   90.00
_cell.angle_gamma   90.00
#
_symmetry.space_group_name_H-M   'P 1'
#
loop_
_entity.id
_entity.type
_entity.pdbx_description
1 polymer ?
#
loop_
_entity_poly.entity_id
_entity_poly.type
_entity_poly.pdbx_seq_one_letter_code
_entity_poly.pdbx_strand_id
1 'polypeptide(L)'
;MPARRAHQGKLFVISGPSGGGKTTVIRELLRRVPKLRRSVSVTTRPRRSSERHGAHYQFLPRDQFVRLRRRGALAEWARVHRAYYGTPAAPVRLPYRRRVLFRR
;
A
#
# COMPACT_ATOMS: atom_id res chain seq x y z
N MET A 1 19.88 2.77 17.10
CA MET A 1 20.08 4.18 17.47
C MET A 1 18.76 4.85 17.68
N PRO A 2 18.54 5.36 18.86
CA PRO A 2 17.27 6.02 19.17
C PRO A 2 16.94 7.17 18.21
N ALA A 3 17.94 7.85 17.70
CA ALA A 3 17.74 8.97 16.79
C ALA A 3 16.95 8.60 15.53
N ARG A 4 16.98 7.35 15.18
CA ARG A 4 16.27 6.89 13.99
C ARG A 4 14.75 6.99 14.10
N ARG A 5 14.24 6.93 15.32
CA ARG A 5 12.79 6.98 15.54
C ARG A 5 12.21 8.33 15.15
N ALA A 6 12.98 9.39 15.25
CA ALA A 6 12.54 10.72 14.88
C ALA A 6 12.20 10.83 13.39
N HIS A 7 12.72 9.93 12.57
CA HIS A 7 12.52 9.97 11.13
C HIS A 7 11.46 8.98 10.64
N GLN A 8 10.87 8.22 11.55
CA GLN A 8 9.81 7.30 11.16
C GLN A 8 8.55 8.07 10.85
N GLY A 9 7.96 7.73 9.72
CA GLY A 9 6.71 8.33 9.32
C GLY A 9 5.53 7.74 10.08
N LYS A 10 4.37 8.32 9.86
CA LYS A 10 3.11 7.83 10.39
C LYS A 10 2.35 7.10 9.30
N LEU A 11 1.68 6.03 9.70
CA LEU A 11 0.85 5.25 8.82
C LEU A 11 -0.62 5.57 9.07
N PHE A 12 -1.33 5.88 7.99
CA PHE A 12 -2.77 6.09 8.04
C PHE A 12 -3.46 5.05 7.16
N VAL A 13 -4.48 4.43 7.68
CA VAL A 13 -5.25 3.43 6.93
C VAL A 13 -6.68 3.92 6.82
N ILE A 14 -7.17 3.99 5.59
CA ILE A 14 -8.57 4.32 5.31
C ILE A 14 -9.26 3.06 4.79
N SER A 15 -10.31 2.65 5.47
CA SER A 15 -11.07 1.48 5.09
C SER A 15 -12.55 1.82 5.04
N GLY A 16 -13.28 0.99 4.32
CA GLY A 16 -14.73 1.18 4.18
C GLY A 16 -15.23 0.38 3.00
N PRO A 17 -16.56 0.30 2.83
CA PRO A 17 -17.13 -0.46 1.72
C PRO A 17 -16.82 0.18 0.38
N SER A 18 -16.85 -0.62 -0.68
CA SER A 18 -16.74 -0.14 -2.03
C SER A 18 -17.82 0.90 -2.30
N GLY A 19 -17.43 1.99 -2.98
CA GLY A 19 -18.37 3.07 -3.27
C GLY A 19 -18.63 4.02 -2.12
N GLY A 20 -17.92 3.86 -1.00
CA GLY A 20 -18.07 4.71 0.17
C GLY A 20 -17.29 6.02 0.11
N GLY A 21 -16.72 6.37 -1.03
CA GLY A 21 -16.01 7.63 -1.19
C GLY A 21 -14.54 7.59 -0.78
N LYS A 22 -13.97 6.42 -0.53
CA LYS A 22 -12.56 6.31 -0.13
C LYS A 22 -11.62 6.95 -1.14
N THR A 23 -11.83 6.69 -2.40
CA THR A 23 -10.96 7.22 -3.47
C THR A 23 -10.99 8.73 -3.50
N THR A 24 -12.17 9.33 -3.33
CA THR A 24 -12.32 10.78 -3.29
C THR A 24 -11.60 11.38 -2.11
N VAL A 25 -11.75 10.78 -0.92
CA VAL A 25 -11.10 11.26 0.30
C VAL A 25 -9.59 11.17 0.15
N ILE A 26 -9.09 10.05 -0.34
CA ILE A 26 -7.65 9.84 -0.53
C ILE A 26 -7.08 10.86 -1.50
N ARG A 27 -7.77 11.11 -2.61
CA ARG A 27 -7.35 12.10 -3.60
C ARG A 27 -7.23 13.49 -2.98
N GLU A 28 -8.23 13.89 -2.19
CA GLU A 28 -8.20 15.19 -1.51
C GLU A 28 -7.07 15.27 -0.48
N LEU A 29 -6.86 14.22 0.27
CA LEU A 29 -5.78 14.21 1.25
C LEU A 29 -4.41 14.32 0.60
N LEU A 30 -4.18 13.59 -0.48
CA LEU A 30 -2.91 13.65 -1.21
C LEU A 30 -2.68 15.04 -1.80
N ARG A 31 -3.75 15.72 -2.21
CA ARG A 31 -3.66 17.07 -2.74
C ARG A 31 -3.33 18.09 -1.65
N ARG A 32 -3.91 17.92 -0.46
CA ARG A 32 -3.82 18.92 0.61
C ARG A 32 -2.64 18.72 1.54
N VAL A 33 -2.13 17.52 1.63
CA VAL A 33 -1.05 17.20 2.56
C VAL A 33 0.21 16.87 1.77
N PRO A 34 1.13 17.81 1.61
CA PRO A 34 2.27 17.64 0.69
C PRO A 34 3.20 16.49 1.02
N LYS A 35 3.32 16.15 2.29
CA LYS A 35 4.22 15.08 2.73
C LYS A 35 3.57 13.71 2.77
N LEU A 36 2.31 13.63 2.37
CA LEU A 36 1.58 12.38 2.37
C LEU A 36 1.89 11.59 1.10
N ARG A 37 2.19 10.32 1.25
CA ARG A 37 2.41 9.40 0.13
C ARG A 37 1.42 8.27 0.20
N ARG A 38 0.97 7.84 -0.97
CA ARG A 38 0.11 6.68 -1.07
C ARG A 38 0.95 5.42 -1.18
N SER A 39 0.59 4.40 -0.40
CA SER A 39 1.17 3.08 -0.55
C SER A 39 0.30 2.27 -1.52
N VAL A 40 0.94 1.68 -2.52
CA VAL A 40 0.26 0.87 -3.52
C VAL A 40 0.44 -0.60 -3.14
N SER A 41 -0.67 -1.27 -2.85
CA SER A 41 -0.65 -2.70 -2.50
C SER A 41 -0.31 -3.56 -3.70
N VAL A 42 0.20 -4.76 -3.44
CA VAL A 42 0.48 -5.74 -4.47
C VAL A 42 -0.59 -6.82 -4.46
N THR A 43 -0.88 -7.37 -5.62
CA THR A 43 -1.86 -8.46 -5.74
C THR A 43 -1.51 -9.38 -6.88
N THR A 44 -1.90 -10.65 -6.73
CA THR A 44 -1.79 -11.63 -7.81
C THR A 44 -3.07 -11.74 -8.63
N ARG A 45 -4.11 -11.01 -8.27
CA ARG A 45 -5.34 -10.95 -9.04
C ARG A 45 -5.07 -10.31 -10.39
N PRO A 46 -5.66 -10.82 -11.47
CA PRO A 46 -5.53 -10.17 -12.77
C PRO A 46 -6.05 -8.74 -12.75
N ARG A 47 -5.38 -7.88 -13.47
CA ARG A 47 -5.80 -6.48 -13.62
C ARG A 47 -7.12 -6.41 -14.36
N ARG A 48 -8.03 -5.61 -13.86
CA ARG A 48 -9.28 -5.28 -14.57
C ARG A 48 -9.01 -4.17 -15.58
N SER A 49 -9.86 -4.11 -16.62
CA SER A 49 -9.64 -3.16 -17.72
C SER A 49 -9.58 -1.70 -17.26
N SER A 50 -10.32 -1.35 -16.22
CA SER A 50 -10.34 0.01 -15.69
C SER A 50 -9.20 0.31 -14.73
N GLU A 51 -8.41 -0.69 -14.36
CA GLU A 51 -7.33 -0.53 -13.40
C GLU A 51 -5.99 -0.30 -14.07
N ARG A 52 -5.13 0.45 -13.39
CA ARG A 52 -3.77 0.71 -13.87
C ARG A 52 -2.77 0.09 -12.92
N HIS A 53 -1.79 -0.62 -13.49
CA HIS A 53 -0.66 -1.13 -12.73
C HIS A 53 0.11 0.03 -12.12
N GLY A 54 0.42 -0.11 -10.82
CA GLY A 54 1.17 0.91 -10.10
C GLY A 54 0.32 2.04 -9.54
N ALA A 55 -0.92 2.19 -9.99
CA ALA A 55 -1.83 3.20 -9.47
C ALA A 55 -2.85 2.61 -8.51
N HIS A 56 -3.57 1.58 -8.95
CA HIS A 56 -4.55 0.89 -8.11
C HIS A 56 -3.90 -0.22 -7.31
N TYR A 57 -3.11 -1.03 -8.00
CA TYR A 57 -2.32 -2.11 -7.41
C TYR A 57 -1.07 -2.30 -8.25
N GLN A 58 -0.07 -2.91 -7.67
CA GLN A 58 0.98 -3.54 -8.44
C GLN A 58 0.53 -4.97 -8.69
N PHE A 59 0.26 -5.29 -9.94
CA PHE A 59 -0.23 -6.61 -10.33
C PHE A 59 0.96 -7.50 -10.65
N LEU A 60 1.14 -8.56 -9.87
CA LEU A 60 2.31 -9.42 -9.95
C LEU A 60 1.91 -10.87 -10.24
N PRO A 61 2.75 -11.62 -10.95
CA PRO A 61 2.61 -13.07 -10.99
C PRO A 61 2.77 -13.67 -9.59
N ARG A 62 2.16 -14.83 -9.38
CA ARG A 62 2.18 -15.49 -8.07
C ARG A 62 3.59 -15.76 -7.56
N ASP A 63 4.50 -16.18 -8.43
CA ASP A 63 5.87 -16.48 -8.02
C ASP A 63 6.60 -15.25 -7.52
N GLN A 64 6.35 -14.08 -8.11
CA GLN A 64 6.92 -12.83 -7.63
C GLN A 64 6.37 -12.43 -6.28
N PHE A 65 5.07 -12.62 -6.07
CA PHE A 65 4.47 -12.35 -4.77
C PHE A 65 5.07 -13.23 -3.69
N VAL A 66 5.24 -14.52 -3.96
CA VAL A 66 5.85 -15.46 -3.03
C VAL A 66 7.27 -15.04 -2.68
N ARG A 67 8.03 -14.58 -3.66
CA ARG A 67 9.40 -14.09 -3.39
C ARG A 67 9.41 -12.87 -2.50
N LEU A 68 8.51 -11.93 -2.71
CA LEU A 68 8.40 -10.75 -1.84
C LEU A 68 8.08 -11.16 -0.40
N ARG A 69 7.14 -12.09 -0.25
CA ARG A 69 6.77 -12.58 1.07
C ARG A 69 7.95 -13.24 1.77
N ARG A 70 8.68 -14.09 1.07
CA ARG A 70 9.83 -14.82 1.64
C ARG A 70 10.96 -13.89 2.05
N ARG A 71 11.15 -12.79 1.34
CA ARG A 71 12.18 -11.81 1.68
C ARG A 71 11.77 -10.87 2.81
N GLY A 72 10.57 -11.01 3.33
CA GLY A 72 10.08 -10.07 4.31
C GLY A 72 9.77 -8.69 3.74
N ALA A 73 9.50 -8.61 2.44
CA ALA A 73 9.23 -7.33 1.78
C ALA A 73 7.78 -6.87 1.91
N LEU A 74 6.93 -7.68 2.52
CA LEU A 74 5.53 -7.34 2.76
C LEU A 74 5.32 -7.12 4.25
N ALA A 75 4.72 -5.98 4.61
CA ALA A 75 4.38 -5.68 5.99
C ALA A 75 3.24 -6.57 6.48
N GLU A 76 2.30 -6.84 5.58
CA GLU A 76 1.22 -7.79 5.83
C GLU A 76 0.81 -8.40 4.51
N TRP A 77 0.16 -9.54 4.56
CA TRP A 77 -0.41 -10.16 3.37
C TRP A 77 -1.58 -11.06 3.76
N ALA A 78 -2.43 -11.32 2.81
CA ALA A 78 -3.59 -12.20 3.02
C ALA A 78 -3.98 -12.84 1.70
N ARG A 79 -4.62 -13.99 1.80
CA ARG A 79 -5.26 -14.63 0.66
C ARG A 79 -6.75 -14.36 0.73
N VAL A 80 -7.29 -13.79 -0.35
CA VAL A 80 -8.71 -13.51 -0.46
C VAL A 80 -9.21 -14.22 -1.71
N HIS A 81 -10.09 -15.18 -1.53
CA HIS A 81 -10.51 -16.08 -2.60
C HIS A 81 -9.30 -16.80 -3.18
N ARG A 82 -8.95 -16.59 -4.43
CA ARG A 82 -7.83 -17.26 -5.07
C ARG A 82 -6.64 -16.33 -5.31
N ALA A 83 -6.72 -15.12 -4.80
CA ALA A 83 -5.69 -14.14 -5.01
C ALA A 83 -5.01 -13.78 -3.71
N TYR A 84 -3.75 -13.38 -3.81
CA TYR A 84 -3.00 -12.83 -2.70
C TYR A 84 -2.99 -11.32 -2.79
N TYR A 85 -3.02 -10.68 -1.63
CA TYR A 85 -2.90 -9.23 -1.49
C TYR A 85 -1.86 -8.94 -0.42
N GLY A 86 -1.05 -7.94 -0.66
CA GLY A 86 -0.01 -7.59 0.31
C GLY A 86 0.29 -6.11 0.32
N THR A 87 0.79 -5.66 1.45
CA THR A 87 1.21 -4.28 1.66
C THR A 87 2.72 -4.23 1.69
N PRO A 88 3.38 -3.48 0.79
CA PRO A 88 4.83 -3.38 0.80
C PRO A 88 5.36 -2.85 2.12
N ALA A 89 6.41 -3.46 2.63
CA ALA A 89 7.02 -3.06 3.88
C ALA A 89 7.83 -1.78 3.76
N ALA A 90 8.41 -1.54 2.59
CA ALA A 90 9.30 -0.41 2.39
C ALA A 90 8.68 0.94 2.73
N PRO A 91 7.45 1.28 2.28
CA PRO A 91 6.86 2.56 2.65
C PRO A 91 6.63 2.71 4.15
N VAL A 92 6.38 1.59 4.85
CA VAL A 92 6.14 1.61 6.30
C VAL A 92 7.45 1.71 7.07
N ARG A 93 8.50 1.05 6.58
CA ARG A 93 9.80 0.96 7.27
C ARG A 93 10.74 2.10 6.95
N LEU A 94 10.42 2.92 5.96
CA LEU A 94 11.30 4.01 5.57
C LEU A 94 11.45 5.01 6.72
N PRO A 95 12.67 5.42 7.03
CA PRO A 95 12.91 6.39 8.08
C PRO A 95 12.63 7.80 7.55
N TYR A 96 11.43 8.04 7.12
CA TYR A 96 11.04 9.31 6.54
C TYR A 96 10.16 10.10 7.47
N ARG A 97 10.22 11.39 7.30
CA ARG A 97 9.25 12.30 7.89
C ARG A 97 7.92 12.25 7.14
N ARG A 98 7.88 11.53 6.06
CA ARG A 98 6.67 11.44 5.23
C ARG A 98 5.64 10.54 5.87
N ARG A 99 4.40 10.91 5.66
CA ARG A 99 3.26 10.10 6.09
C ARG A 99 2.86 9.19 4.95
N VAL A 100 2.55 7.97 5.28
CA VAL A 100 2.15 6.98 4.28
C VAL A 100 0.68 6.66 4.45
N LEU A 101 -0.04 6.69 3.35
CA LEU A 101 -1.48 6.41 3.34
C LEU A 101 -1.72 5.10 2.60
N PHE A 102 -2.29 4.14 3.30
CA PHE A 102 -2.75 2.89 2.70
C PHE A 102 -4.24 2.94 2.47
N ARG A 103 -4.66 2.34 1.36
CA ARG A 103 -6.06 2.17 1.02
C ARG A 103 -6.45 0.70 1.17
N ARG A 104 -7.51 0.48 1.89
CA ARG A 104 -8.10 -0.86 2.03
C ARG A 104 -9.51 -0.89 1.51
#